data_d5dfcd960a13c0bc08e60463e3a729de
#
_entry.id   d5dfcd960a13c0bc08e60463e3a729de
#
_cell.length_a   1.000
_cell.length_b   1.000
_cell.length_c   1.000
_cell.angle_alpha   90.00
_cell.angle_beta   90.00
_cell.angle_gamma   90.00
#
_symmetry.space_group_name_H-M   'P 1'
#
loop_
_entity.id
_entity.type
_entity.pdbx_description
1 polymer ?
#
loop_
_entity_poly.entity_id
_entity_poly.type
_entity_poly.pdbx_seq_one_letter_code
_entity_poly.pdbx_strand_id
1 'polypeptide(L)'
;PLEEGYEKVVVVTTREHGYRKPLVSRPLARLYARRYKKYPNLVRALLNTPRRYAKELEELDRLEAQGKVYVIRPSKPVTVSRTEKDVAKLRALYAEGRQTSQEQMERLLDYLGEGTA
;
A
#
# COMPACT_ATOMS: atom_id res chain seq x y z
N PRO A 1 9.80 8.71 -6.83
CA PRO A 1 10.54 9.86 -6.27
C PRO A 1 12.04 9.61 -6.12
N LEU A 2 12.47 8.40 -5.73
CA LEU A 2 13.91 8.10 -5.64
C LEU A 2 14.62 8.24 -6.99
N GLU A 3 13.95 7.87 -8.07
CA GLU A 3 14.45 8.04 -9.44
C GLU A 3 14.55 9.51 -9.84
N GLU A 4 13.80 10.37 -9.17
CA GLU A 4 13.81 11.82 -9.41
C GLU A 4 14.90 12.54 -8.62
N GLY A 5 15.73 11.82 -7.87
CA GLY A 5 16.86 12.38 -7.14
C GLY A 5 16.62 12.72 -5.68
N TYR A 6 15.48 12.33 -5.12
CA TYR A 6 15.24 12.53 -3.69
C TYR A 6 16.05 11.52 -2.87
N GLU A 7 16.76 12.01 -1.88
CA GLU A 7 17.60 11.16 -1.00
C GLU A 7 16.77 10.32 -0.03
N LYS A 8 15.67 10.89 0.48
CA LYS A 8 14.78 10.25 1.43
C LYS A 8 13.34 10.43 1.00
N VAL A 9 12.56 9.39 1.18
CA VAL A 9 11.14 9.40 0.82
C VAL A 9 10.35 8.81 1.98
N VAL A 10 9.25 9.46 2.33
CA VAL A 10 8.30 8.97 3.32
C VAL A 10 7.10 8.40 2.58
N VAL A 11 6.77 7.14 2.85
CA VAL A 11 5.65 6.45 2.23
C VAL A 11 4.59 6.17 3.29
N VAL A 12 3.36 6.61 3.04
CA VAL A 12 2.21 6.31 3.89
C VAL A 12 1.37 5.26 3.18
N THR A 13 1.25 4.08 3.78
CA THR A 13 0.44 3.01 3.20
C THR A 13 -0.94 2.96 3.86
N THR A 14 -1.92 2.48 3.11
CA THR A 14 -3.29 2.37 3.59
C THR A 14 -3.62 0.97 4.08
N ARG A 15 -2.67 0.04 4.01
CA ARG A 15 -2.82 -1.34 4.47
C ARG A 15 -1.66 -1.72 5.38
N GLU A 16 -1.93 -2.64 6.31
CA GLU A 16 -0.95 -3.16 7.26
C GLU A 16 0.21 -3.88 6.56
N HIS A 17 1.33 -3.99 7.27
CA HIS A 17 2.48 -4.74 6.77
C HIS A 17 2.10 -6.21 6.56
N GLY A 18 2.53 -6.77 5.45
CA GLY A 18 2.22 -8.15 5.10
C GLY A 18 0.93 -8.32 4.32
N TYR A 19 0.13 -7.23 4.16
CA TYR A 19 -1.08 -7.31 3.32
C TYR A 19 -0.71 -7.71 1.89
N ARG A 20 -1.48 -8.63 1.34
CA ARG A 20 -1.35 -9.04 -0.05
C ARG A 20 -2.72 -9.03 -0.72
N LYS A 21 -2.77 -8.50 -1.93
CA LYS A 21 -3.99 -8.47 -2.72
C LYS A 21 -4.34 -9.90 -3.15
N PRO A 22 -5.59 -10.37 -2.95
CA PRO A 22 -5.94 -11.72 -3.37
C PRO A 22 -5.85 -11.88 -4.88
N LEU A 23 -5.44 -13.08 -5.32
CA LEU A 23 -5.41 -13.41 -6.73
C LEU A 23 -6.84 -13.45 -7.29
N VAL A 24 -6.96 -13.12 -8.57
CA VAL A 24 -8.25 -13.18 -9.26
C VAL A 24 -8.73 -14.64 -9.32
N SER A 25 -9.96 -14.90 -8.87
CA SER A 25 -10.54 -16.24 -8.90
C SER A 25 -10.74 -16.72 -10.33
N ARG A 26 -10.76 -18.04 -10.52
CA ARG A 26 -11.00 -18.62 -11.86
C ARG A 26 -12.30 -18.18 -12.50
N PRO A 27 -13.47 -18.17 -11.79
CA PRO A 27 -14.71 -17.66 -12.36
C PRO A 27 -14.61 -16.20 -12.82
N LEU A 28 -13.96 -15.36 -12.02
CA LEU A 28 -13.76 -13.94 -12.35
C LEU A 28 -12.81 -13.78 -13.53
N ALA A 29 -11.74 -14.58 -13.59
CA ALA A 29 -10.81 -14.58 -14.72
C ALA A 29 -11.51 -14.94 -16.02
N ARG A 30 -12.38 -15.96 -15.99
CA ARG A 30 -13.20 -16.36 -17.15
C ARG A 30 -14.15 -15.25 -17.57
N LEU A 31 -14.75 -14.56 -16.61
CA LEU A 31 -15.63 -13.42 -16.87
C LEU A 31 -14.87 -12.31 -17.58
N TYR A 32 -13.69 -11.95 -17.11
CA TYR A 32 -12.85 -10.94 -17.75
C TYR A 32 -12.45 -11.35 -19.16
N ALA A 33 -12.02 -12.59 -19.35
CA ALA A 33 -11.63 -13.10 -20.67
C ALA A 33 -12.78 -13.04 -21.65
N ARG A 34 -14.01 -13.37 -21.21
CA ARG A 34 -15.21 -13.32 -22.03
C ARG A 34 -15.69 -11.90 -22.32
N ARG A 35 -15.69 -11.04 -21.28
CA ARG A 35 -16.20 -9.67 -21.39
C ARG A 35 -15.29 -8.80 -22.25
N TYR A 36 -13.99 -8.99 -22.14
CA TYR A 36 -12.98 -8.18 -22.80
C TYR A 36 -12.17 -8.94 -23.84
N LYS A 37 -12.80 -9.92 -24.50
CA LYS A 37 -12.11 -10.77 -25.47
C LYS A 37 -11.43 -10.02 -26.61
N LYS A 38 -11.90 -8.80 -26.93
CA LYS A 38 -11.30 -7.94 -27.94
C LYS A 38 -10.07 -7.19 -27.44
N TYR A 39 -9.80 -7.27 -26.14
CA TYR A 39 -8.72 -6.53 -25.48
C TYR A 39 -7.86 -7.46 -24.63
N PRO A 40 -7.10 -8.39 -25.24
CA PRO A 40 -6.34 -9.38 -24.48
C PRO A 40 -5.30 -8.78 -23.55
N ASN A 41 -4.72 -7.62 -23.90
CA ASN A 41 -3.74 -6.94 -23.06
C ASN A 41 -4.39 -6.38 -21.79
N LEU A 42 -5.64 -5.90 -21.89
CA LEU A 42 -6.40 -5.46 -20.73
C LEU A 42 -6.68 -6.62 -19.77
N VAL A 43 -7.06 -7.78 -20.30
CA VAL A 43 -7.29 -8.98 -19.49
C VAL A 43 -6.03 -9.38 -18.75
N ARG A 44 -4.88 -9.40 -19.41
CA ARG A 44 -3.58 -9.68 -18.79
C ARG A 44 -3.27 -8.71 -17.66
N ALA A 45 -3.50 -7.42 -17.91
CA ALA A 45 -3.24 -6.39 -16.90
C ALA A 45 -4.12 -6.59 -15.66
N LEU A 46 -5.41 -6.89 -15.85
CA LEU A 46 -6.35 -7.15 -14.75
C LEU A 46 -5.93 -8.39 -13.94
N LEU A 47 -5.54 -9.47 -14.62
CA LEU A 47 -5.14 -10.71 -13.97
C LEU A 47 -3.79 -10.59 -13.25
N ASN A 48 -2.90 -9.71 -13.74
CA ASN A 48 -1.57 -9.52 -13.16
C ASN A 48 -1.52 -8.45 -12.07
N THR A 49 -2.59 -7.69 -11.85
CA THR A 49 -2.61 -6.62 -10.84
C THR A 49 -2.18 -7.10 -9.45
N PRO A 50 -2.68 -8.22 -8.89
CA PRO A 50 -2.23 -8.69 -7.58
C PRO A 50 -0.75 -9.02 -7.53
N ARG A 51 -0.20 -9.59 -8.61
CA ARG A 51 1.24 -9.94 -8.69
C ARG A 51 2.12 -8.70 -8.74
N ARG A 52 1.72 -7.68 -9.52
CA ARG A 52 2.42 -6.40 -9.56
C ARG A 52 2.41 -5.72 -8.20
N TYR A 53 1.27 -5.74 -7.54
CA TYR A 53 1.12 -5.17 -6.21
C TYR A 53 2.06 -5.85 -5.21
N ALA A 54 2.13 -7.19 -5.23
CA ALA A 54 3.04 -7.95 -4.39
C ALA A 54 4.50 -7.59 -4.66
N LYS A 55 4.90 -7.46 -5.93
CA LYS A 55 6.25 -7.05 -6.31
C LYS A 55 6.60 -5.65 -5.81
N GLU A 56 5.67 -4.71 -5.93
CA GLU A 56 5.86 -3.35 -5.45
C GLU A 56 6.04 -3.31 -3.93
N LEU A 57 5.29 -4.14 -3.20
CA LEU A 57 5.44 -4.25 -1.74
C LEU A 57 6.79 -4.85 -1.35
N GLU A 58 7.26 -5.86 -2.07
CA GLU A 58 8.58 -6.45 -1.83
C GLU A 58 9.69 -5.42 -2.06
N GLU A 59 9.58 -4.64 -3.13
CA GLU A 59 10.52 -3.57 -3.43
C GLU A 59 10.50 -2.49 -2.34
N LEU A 60 9.31 -2.13 -1.85
CA LEU A 60 9.17 -1.18 -0.76
C LEU A 60 9.82 -1.69 0.52
N ASP A 61 9.59 -2.96 0.88
CA ASP A 61 10.21 -3.58 2.04
C ASP A 61 11.74 -3.57 1.95
N ARG A 62 12.27 -3.83 0.76
CA ARG A 62 13.70 -3.80 0.52
C ARG A 62 14.27 -2.39 0.70
N LEU A 63 13.61 -1.38 0.15
CA LEU A 63 14.03 0.01 0.27
C LEU A 63 13.96 0.50 1.72
N GLU A 64 12.96 0.07 2.46
CA GLU A 64 12.83 0.37 3.89
C GLU A 64 14.00 -0.22 4.68
N ALA A 65 14.34 -1.49 4.41
CA ALA A 65 15.47 -2.16 5.05
C ALA A 65 16.80 -1.48 4.74
N GLN A 66 16.94 -0.85 3.57
CA GLN A 66 18.13 -0.09 3.18
C GLN A 66 18.14 1.34 3.72
N GLY A 67 17.09 1.76 4.41
CA GLY A 67 16.98 3.12 4.93
C GLY A 67 16.70 4.21 3.89
N LYS A 68 16.33 3.82 2.67
CA LYS A 68 16.03 4.78 1.59
C LYS A 68 14.63 5.36 1.68
N VAL A 69 13.72 4.68 2.34
CA VAL A 69 12.36 5.14 2.57
C VAL A 69 11.98 4.94 4.03
N TYR A 70 11.09 5.77 4.52
CA TYR A 70 10.43 5.59 5.81
C TYR A 70 8.95 5.30 5.54
N VAL A 71 8.43 4.21 6.10
CA VAL A 71 7.08 3.76 5.81
C VAL A 71 6.20 3.87 7.05
N ILE A 72 5.07 4.57 6.91
CA ILE A 72 4.04 4.66 7.94
C ILE A 72 2.90 3.75 7.52
N ARG A 73 2.56 2.78 8.37
CA ARG A 73 1.56 1.74 8.10
C ARG A 73 0.52 1.67 9.21
N PRO A 74 -0.71 1.23 8.89
CA PRO A 74 -1.65 0.86 9.94
C PRO A 74 -1.05 -0.23 10.82
N SER A 75 -1.22 -0.09 12.14
CA SER A 75 -0.70 -1.06 13.10
C SER A 75 -1.56 -2.32 13.19
N LYS A 76 -2.79 -2.24 12.73
CA LYS A 76 -3.77 -3.35 12.75
C LYS A 76 -4.35 -3.54 11.35
N PRO A 77 -4.85 -4.75 11.04
CA PRO A 77 -5.53 -4.98 9.77
C PRO A 77 -6.68 -4.00 9.56
N VAL A 78 -6.76 -3.44 8.34
CA VAL A 78 -7.83 -2.51 7.98
C VAL A 78 -9.06 -3.32 7.56
N THR A 79 -10.15 -3.16 8.28
CA THR A 79 -11.39 -3.90 8.06
C THR A 79 -12.46 -3.09 7.33
N VAL A 80 -12.19 -1.82 7.04
CA VAL A 80 -13.11 -0.93 6.35
C VAL A 80 -13.10 -1.23 4.85
N SER A 81 -14.28 -1.43 4.28
CA SER A 81 -14.41 -1.64 2.83
C SER A 81 -14.37 -0.31 2.06
N ARG A 82 -14.18 -0.41 0.74
CA ARG A 82 -14.19 0.77 -0.14
C ARG A 82 -15.49 1.57 -0.05
N THR A 83 -16.60 0.89 0.18
CA THR A 83 -17.94 1.47 0.23
C THR A 83 -18.53 1.47 1.64
N GLU A 84 -17.68 1.53 2.67
CA GLU A 84 -18.09 1.49 4.06
C GLU A 84 -18.98 2.70 4.41
N LYS A 85 -20.13 2.41 5.00
CA LYS A 85 -21.11 3.43 5.40
C LYS A 85 -21.25 3.58 6.92
N ASP A 86 -20.64 2.67 7.69
CA ASP A 86 -20.68 2.73 9.15
C ASP A 86 -19.73 3.83 9.64
N VAL A 87 -20.32 4.91 10.14
CA VAL A 87 -19.58 6.08 10.61
C VAL A 87 -18.68 5.73 11.79
N ALA A 88 -19.11 4.83 12.67
CA ALA A 88 -18.29 4.41 13.81
C ALA A 88 -16.99 3.72 13.34
N LYS A 89 -17.07 2.87 12.33
CA LYS A 89 -15.88 2.22 11.75
C LYS A 89 -14.95 3.22 11.09
N LEU A 90 -15.49 4.19 10.38
CA LEU A 90 -14.72 5.25 9.73
C LEU A 90 -14.00 6.12 10.76
N ARG A 91 -14.69 6.48 11.82
CA ARG A 91 -14.10 7.27 12.92
C ARG A 91 -13.00 6.50 13.65
N ALA A 92 -13.22 5.20 13.89
CA ALA A 92 -12.23 4.35 14.51
C ALA A 92 -10.97 4.25 13.66
N LEU A 93 -11.11 4.10 12.34
CA LEU A 93 -9.99 4.06 11.41
C LEU A 93 -9.24 5.39 11.39
N TYR A 94 -9.95 6.50 11.38
CA TYR A 94 -9.36 7.84 11.43
C TYR A 94 -8.55 8.04 12.70
N ALA A 95 -9.12 7.67 13.86
CA ALA A 95 -8.44 7.79 15.14
C ALA A 95 -7.19 6.91 15.20
N GLU A 96 -7.26 5.70 14.68
CA GLU A 96 -6.13 4.78 14.59
C GLU A 96 -5.01 5.34 13.72
N GLY A 97 -5.34 5.87 12.55
CA GLY A 97 -4.37 6.50 11.67
C GLY A 97 -3.68 7.70 12.31
N ARG A 98 -4.44 8.52 12.99
CA ARG A 98 -3.92 9.69 13.71
C ARG A 98 -2.99 9.27 14.84
N GLN A 99 -3.39 8.28 15.63
CA GLN A 99 -2.56 7.75 16.71
C GLN A 99 -1.27 7.15 16.18
N THR A 100 -1.35 6.33 15.14
CA THR A 100 -0.17 5.73 14.51
C THR A 100 0.80 6.81 14.03
N SER A 101 0.29 7.84 13.37
CA SER A 101 1.11 8.95 12.89
C SER A 101 1.79 9.71 14.03
N GLN A 102 1.06 9.95 15.13
CA GLN A 102 1.62 10.61 16.31
C GLN A 102 2.72 9.78 16.97
N GLU A 103 2.52 8.48 17.08
CA GLU A 103 3.52 7.57 17.64
C GLU A 103 4.78 7.48 16.78
N GLN A 104 4.63 7.63 15.46
CA GLN A 104 5.74 7.57 14.52
C GLN A 104 6.42 8.91 14.29
N MET A 105 5.83 10.01 14.74
CA MET A 105 6.30 11.36 14.41
C MET A 105 7.75 11.61 14.84
N GLU A 106 8.11 11.22 16.04
CA GLU A 106 9.47 11.41 16.55
C GLU A 106 10.49 10.65 15.71
N ARG A 107 10.19 9.38 15.39
CA ARG A 107 11.05 8.55 14.53
C ARG A 107 11.14 9.10 13.12
N LEU A 108 10.03 9.61 12.60
CA LEU A 108 9.99 10.23 11.28
C LEU A 108 10.89 11.47 11.23
N LEU A 109 10.80 12.34 12.24
CA LEU A 109 11.64 13.54 12.31
C LEU A 109 13.11 13.18 12.44
N ASP A 110 13.44 12.15 13.24
CA ASP A 110 14.81 11.66 13.34
C ASP A 110 15.32 11.14 12.00
N TYR A 111 14.49 10.37 11.29
CA TYR A 111 14.85 9.87 9.96
C TYR A 111 15.12 11.01 8.98
N LEU A 112 14.29 12.04 8.95
CA LEU A 112 14.45 13.17 8.06
C LEU A 112 15.64 14.04 8.46
N GLY A 113 15.95 14.11 9.75
CA GLY A 113 17.07 14.88 10.27
C GLY A 113 18.43 14.27 10.02
N GLU A 114 18.55 12.99 9.85
CA GLU A 114 19.83 12.28 9.67
C GLU A 114 20.65 12.77 8.48
N GLY A 115 20.00 13.29 7.45
CA GLY A 115 20.68 13.79 6.27
C GLY A 115 20.97 15.28 6.27
N THR A 116 20.58 16.00 7.34
CA THR A 116 20.67 17.46 7.40
C THR A 116 21.75 17.97 8.37
N ALA A 117 22.40 17.07 9.02
CA ALA A 117 23.43 17.41 10.02
C ALA A 117 24.65 18.10 9.42
#